data_6f025741fa95b1066523e15ff5190a9c
#
_entry.id   6f025741fa95b1066523e15ff5190a9c
#
_cell.length_a   1.000
_cell.length_b   1.000
_cell.length_c   1.000
_cell.angle_alpha   90.00
_cell.angle_beta   90.00
_cell.angle_gamma   90.00
#
_symmetry.space_group_name_H-M   'P 1'
#
loop_
_entity.id
_entity.type
_entity.pdbx_description
1 polymer ?
#
loop_
_entity_poly.entity_id
_entity_poly.type
_entity_poly.pdbx_seq_one_letter_code
_entity_poly.pdbx_strand_id
1 'polypeptide(L)'
;QPEVGEYFNARFICVKVNVDVKENKEIAQKYNVSVLPTMIFIDRNGKEMRRITGAKDPVSFIKEAKIAKGEALSFEQLYEKHKKKKKNVDLSRQLLLEAPAFVATQQGYDQQKWVSRIDNLYTEYIKSRKLEQMITEPDFMILTMYHSQTDKKDPIFDFVAIHFDQYAGIVGKEAGTAYMMGLNNRYIIQLCKKGDLSYKDRLARVNGDLQKVYAGISFGSLSVLEAITLLADATYSLYRHNENDFFTNMDKYFAGKGDQADLNDYTQPLEDLFRAYEGKLSENAYSKCIPWIGKALEKEMSAQLRTRLLVMMGQCFQHTRQIDKAKQSFNQAFLISAQIENEMQRIQLQQIIKQSLDNL
;
A
#
# COMPACT_ATOMS: atom_id res chain seq x y z
N GLN A 1 5.08 -20.46 -22.59
CA GLN A 1 4.09 -19.74 -23.40
C GLN A 1 4.59 -19.65 -24.83
N PRO A 2 3.75 -19.85 -25.86
CA PRO A 2 4.18 -19.94 -27.27
C PRO A 2 5.01 -18.75 -27.73
N GLU A 3 4.56 -17.53 -27.46
CA GLU A 3 5.20 -16.27 -27.84
C GLU A 3 6.65 -16.13 -27.36
N VAL A 4 6.89 -16.54 -26.09
CA VAL A 4 8.24 -16.55 -25.52
C VAL A 4 9.11 -17.57 -26.24
N GLY A 5 8.57 -18.79 -26.45
CA GLY A 5 9.30 -19.84 -27.15
C GLY A 5 9.67 -19.45 -28.58
N GLU A 6 8.74 -18.91 -29.35
CA GLU A 6 8.97 -18.42 -30.70
C GLU A 6 10.05 -17.33 -30.74
N TYR A 7 9.94 -16.35 -29.82
CA TYR A 7 10.93 -15.26 -29.78
C TYR A 7 12.34 -15.76 -29.45
N PHE A 8 12.45 -16.61 -28.40
CA PHE A 8 13.76 -17.06 -27.92
C PHE A 8 14.40 -18.10 -28.83
N ASN A 9 13.63 -19.09 -29.30
CA ASN A 9 14.16 -20.15 -30.18
C ASN A 9 14.71 -19.59 -31.52
N ALA A 10 14.11 -18.52 -32.02
CA ALA A 10 14.56 -17.87 -33.23
C ALA A 10 15.82 -16.99 -33.05
N ARG A 11 16.17 -16.62 -31.82
CA ARG A 11 17.15 -15.54 -31.54
C ARG A 11 18.26 -15.90 -30.57
N PHE A 12 18.08 -16.95 -29.77
CA PHE A 12 18.99 -17.36 -28.71
C PHE A 12 19.21 -18.86 -28.70
N ILE A 13 20.37 -19.28 -28.25
CA ILE A 13 20.62 -20.65 -27.82
C ILE A 13 20.29 -20.67 -26.32
N CYS A 14 19.18 -21.34 -25.95
CA CYS A 14 18.72 -21.38 -24.57
C CYS A 14 19.24 -22.64 -23.88
N VAL A 15 19.92 -22.46 -22.73
CA VAL A 15 20.44 -23.56 -21.92
C VAL A 15 19.87 -23.44 -20.51
N LYS A 16 19.32 -24.53 -19.97
CA LYS A 16 18.90 -24.65 -18.60
C LYS A 16 19.97 -25.38 -17.80
N VAL A 17 20.50 -24.71 -16.77
CA VAL A 17 21.53 -25.25 -15.90
C VAL A 17 20.94 -25.50 -14.51
N ASN A 18 20.98 -26.74 -14.04
CA ASN A 18 20.63 -27.07 -12.66
C ASN A 18 21.89 -26.91 -11.81
N VAL A 19 21.90 -25.89 -10.94
CA VAL A 19 23.07 -25.54 -10.09
C VAL A 19 23.25 -26.47 -8.87
N ASP A 20 22.27 -27.31 -8.57
CA ASP A 20 22.37 -28.32 -7.50
C ASP A 20 23.24 -29.50 -7.93
N VAL A 21 23.43 -29.69 -9.23
CA VAL A 21 24.26 -30.75 -9.81
C VAL A 21 25.73 -30.33 -9.72
N LYS A 22 26.56 -31.24 -9.19
CA LYS A 22 27.98 -30.97 -8.87
C LYS A 22 28.79 -30.46 -10.08
N GLU A 23 28.53 -31.03 -11.24
CA GLU A 23 29.19 -30.70 -12.53
C GLU A 23 28.88 -29.28 -12.98
N ASN A 24 27.77 -28.69 -12.54
CA ASN A 24 27.33 -27.37 -12.93
C ASN A 24 27.78 -26.25 -11.94
N LYS A 25 28.42 -26.60 -10.84
CA LYS A 25 28.87 -25.62 -9.83
C LYS A 25 29.86 -24.61 -10.39
N GLU A 26 30.73 -25.04 -11.27
CA GLU A 26 31.72 -24.17 -11.93
C GLU A 26 31.03 -23.06 -12.76
N ILE A 27 29.95 -23.38 -13.47
CA ILE A 27 29.17 -22.41 -14.24
C ILE A 27 28.49 -21.41 -13.30
N ALA A 28 27.89 -21.89 -12.21
CA ALA A 28 27.27 -21.02 -11.22
C ALA A 28 28.27 -20.08 -10.56
N GLN A 29 29.48 -20.56 -10.25
CA GLN A 29 30.58 -19.76 -9.70
C GLN A 29 31.10 -18.74 -10.73
N LYS A 30 31.35 -19.18 -11.96
CA LYS A 30 31.85 -18.32 -13.05
C LYS A 30 30.95 -17.10 -13.26
N TYR A 31 29.63 -17.29 -13.17
CA TYR A 31 28.65 -16.21 -13.36
C TYR A 31 28.09 -15.66 -12.04
N ASN A 32 28.70 -15.98 -10.88
CA ASN A 32 28.28 -15.46 -9.57
C ASN A 32 26.77 -15.61 -9.32
N VAL A 33 26.20 -16.79 -9.56
CA VAL A 33 24.77 -17.05 -9.35
C VAL A 33 24.52 -17.34 -7.87
N SER A 34 23.88 -16.41 -7.16
CA SER A 34 23.58 -16.51 -5.73
C SER A 34 22.08 -16.61 -5.42
N VAL A 35 21.24 -16.33 -6.42
CA VAL A 35 19.76 -16.31 -6.28
C VAL A 35 19.14 -17.08 -7.43
N LEU A 36 18.05 -17.83 -7.19
CA LEU A 36 17.32 -18.56 -8.23
C LEU A 36 15.85 -18.08 -8.31
N PRO A 37 15.27 -18.10 -9.48
CA PRO A 37 15.90 -18.30 -10.78
C PRO A 37 16.76 -17.09 -11.22
N THR A 38 17.88 -17.33 -11.86
CA THR A 38 18.70 -16.32 -12.51
C THR A 38 18.83 -16.64 -14.01
N MET A 39 18.56 -15.68 -14.86
CA MET A 39 18.70 -15.75 -16.31
C MET A 39 19.81 -14.81 -16.76
N ILE A 40 20.76 -15.31 -17.53
CA ILE A 40 21.93 -14.54 -17.95
C ILE A 40 22.00 -14.59 -19.48
N PHE A 41 22.02 -13.43 -20.10
CA PHE A 41 22.28 -13.28 -21.51
C PHE A 41 23.77 -13.07 -21.71
N ILE A 42 24.39 -13.93 -22.51
CA ILE A 42 25.82 -13.88 -22.80
C ILE A 42 26.06 -13.74 -24.30
N ASP A 43 27.13 -13.08 -24.68
CA ASP A 43 27.58 -13.01 -26.09
C ASP A 43 28.35 -14.27 -26.51
N ARG A 44 28.79 -14.32 -27.77
CA ARG A 44 29.54 -15.46 -28.34
C ARG A 44 30.87 -15.71 -27.64
N ASN A 45 31.40 -14.72 -26.92
CA ASN A 45 32.66 -14.80 -26.19
C ASN A 45 32.46 -15.18 -24.71
N GLY A 46 31.21 -15.44 -24.30
CA GLY A 46 30.84 -15.75 -22.91
C GLY A 46 30.77 -14.53 -21.97
N LYS A 47 30.79 -13.31 -22.53
CA LYS A 47 30.62 -12.08 -21.76
C LYS A 47 29.17 -11.87 -21.42
N GLU A 48 28.90 -11.59 -20.14
CA GLU A 48 27.57 -11.23 -19.68
C GLU A 48 27.10 -9.91 -20.28
N MET A 49 25.97 -9.93 -20.97
CA MET A 49 25.35 -8.76 -21.57
C MET A 49 24.20 -8.24 -20.69
N ARG A 50 23.46 -9.15 -20.06
CA ARG A 50 22.35 -8.80 -19.18
C ARG A 50 22.06 -9.94 -18.21
N ARG A 51 21.61 -9.57 -17.02
CA ARG A 51 21.19 -10.49 -15.94
C ARG A 51 19.81 -10.13 -15.47
N ILE A 52 19.00 -11.15 -15.18
CA ILE A 52 17.68 -11.03 -14.56
C ILE A 52 17.64 -12.00 -13.39
N THR A 53 17.23 -11.53 -12.22
CA THR A 53 16.94 -12.34 -11.06
C THR A 53 15.43 -12.40 -10.80
N GLY A 54 14.93 -13.55 -10.41
CA GLY A 54 13.51 -13.79 -10.20
C GLY A 54 12.73 -14.07 -11.50
N ALA A 55 11.49 -14.51 -11.35
CA ALA A 55 10.57 -14.74 -12.45
C ALA A 55 10.09 -13.41 -13.06
N LYS A 56 9.84 -13.41 -14.36
CA LYS A 56 9.26 -12.29 -15.11
C LYS A 56 8.03 -12.76 -15.87
N ASP A 57 7.09 -11.85 -16.08
CA ASP A 57 6.02 -12.08 -17.03
C ASP A 57 6.57 -12.13 -18.47
N PRO A 58 5.85 -12.72 -19.42
CA PRO A 58 6.32 -12.92 -20.78
C PRO A 58 6.76 -11.67 -21.51
N VAL A 59 5.99 -10.59 -21.38
CA VAL A 59 6.27 -9.32 -22.07
C VAL A 59 7.54 -8.70 -21.54
N SER A 60 7.67 -8.67 -20.22
CA SER A 60 8.89 -8.18 -19.54
C SER A 60 10.10 -9.04 -19.89
N PHE A 61 9.95 -10.37 -19.98
CA PHE A 61 11.06 -11.26 -20.33
C PHE A 61 11.56 -11.04 -21.76
N ILE A 62 10.64 -10.89 -22.73
CA ILE A 62 10.99 -10.55 -24.11
C ILE A 62 11.65 -9.16 -24.17
N LYS A 63 11.19 -8.19 -23.39
CA LYS A 63 11.80 -6.86 -23.30
C LYS A 63 13.26 -6.94 -22.84
N GLU A 64 13.54 -7.73 -21.80
CA GLU A 64 14.90 -7.95 -21.31
C GLU A 64 15.82 -8.57 -22.37
N ALA A 65 15.32 -9.53 -23.14
CA ALA A 65 16.05 -10.12 -24.25
C ALA A 65 16.35 -9.09 -25.37
N LYS A 66 15.39 -8.21 -25.69
CA LYS A 66 15.60 -7.09 -26.63
C LYS A 66 16.65 -6.13 -26.13
N ILE A 67 16.66 -5.83 -24.82
CA ILE A 67 17.68 -4.98 -24.21
C ILE A 67 19.07 -5.64 -24.32
N ALA A 68 19.15 -6.94 -24.00
CA ALA A 68 20.41 -7.70 -24.14
C ALA A 68 20.98 -7.66 -25.55
N LYS A 69 20.14 -7.66 -26.58
CA LYS A 69 20.52 -7.56 -28.00
C LYS A 69 20.77 -6.11 -28.49
N GLY A 70 20.47 -5.10 -27.66
CA GLY A 70 20.54 -3.71 -28.10
C GLY A 70 19.35 -3.28 -28.99
N GLU A 71 18.31 -4.09 -29.09
CA GLU A 71 17.07 -3.80 -29.84
C GLU A 71 16.10 -2.91 -29.05
N ALA A 72 16.28 -2.82 -27.73
CA ALA A 72 15.57 -1.92 -26.83
C ALA A 72 16.54 -1.26 -25.84
N LEU A 73 16.14 -0.12 -25.29
CA LEU A 73 16.93 0.58 -24.28
C LEU A 73 16.55 0.11 -22.87
N SER A 74 17.54 -0.02 -21.99
CA SER A 74 17.31 -0.21 -20.57
C SER A 74 16.71 1.05 -19.94
N PHE A 75 16.14 0.93 -18.72
CA PHE A 75 15.59 2.07 -18.00
C PHE A 75 16.62 3.19 -17.82
N GLU A 76 17.85 2.84 -17.46
CA GLU A 76 18.95 3.79 -17.29
C GLU A 76 19.29 4.49 -18.60
N GLN A 77 19.34 3.75 -19.72
CA GLN A 77 19.59 4.33 -21.05
C GLN A 77 18.43 5.25 -21.49
N LEU A 78 17.18 4.88 -21.20
CA LEU A 78 16.03 5.75 -21.44
C LEU A 78 16.13 7.04 -20.61
N TYR A 79 16.54 6.94 -19.35
CA TYR A 79 16.74 8.09 -18.48
C TYR A 79 17.84 9.02 -18.98
N GLU A 80 18.99 8.48 -19.42
CA GLU A 80 20.06 9.28 -20.04
C GLU A 80 19.61 9.93 -21.35
N LYS A 81 18.80 9.25 -22.15
CA LYS A 81 18.16 9.84 -23.34
C LYS A 81 17.21 10.98 -22.98
N HIS A 82 16.44 10.84 -21.89
CA HIS A 82 15.55 11.87 -21.39
C HIS A 82 16.29 13.13 -20.97
N LYS A 83 17.45 13.02 -20.30
CA LYS A 83 18.26 14.18 -19.92
C LYS A 83 18.61 15.07 -21.12
N LYS A 84 18.77 14.46 -22.29
CA LYS A 84 19.08 15.17 -23.56
C LYS A 84 17.80 15.68 -24.25
N LYS A 85 16.64 15.15 -23.91
CA LYS A 85 15.34 15.44 -24.56
C LYS A 85 14.23 15.65 -23.52
N LYS A 86 14.45 16.52 -22.53
CA LYS A 86 13.55 16.78 -21.39
C LYS A 86 12.11 17.15 -21.76
N LYS A 87 11.90 17.71 -22.96
CA LYS A 87 10.56 18.09 -23.45
C LYS A 87 9.78 16.96 -24.12
N ASN A 88 10.37 15.75 -24.21
CA ASN A 88 9.69 14.62 -24.81
C ASN A 88 8.72 14.00 -23.80
N VAL A 89 7.44 14.32 -23.95
CA VAL A 89 6.36 13.89 -23.08
C VAL A 89 6.22 12.37 -23.01
N ASP A 90 6.28 11.69 -24.17
CA ASP A 90 6.09 10.24 -24.23
C ASP A 90 7.24 9.50 -23.52
N LEU A 91 8.47 10.00 -23.66
CA LEU A 91 9.61 9.45 -22.95
C LEU A 91 9.51 9.67 -21.43
N SER A 92 9.00 10.84 -21.00
CA SER A 92 8.77 11.11 -19.58
C SER A 92 7.68 10.19 -19.02
N ARG A 93 6.57 10.00 -19.75
CA ARG A 93 5.49 9.06 -19.37
C ARG A 93 6.02 7.64 -19.26
N GLN A 94 6.74 7.17 -20.27
CA GLN A 94 7.33 5.84 -20.27
C GLN A 94 8.19 5.62 -19.03
N LEU A 95 9.11 6.55 -18.73
CA LEU A 95 9.98 6.46 -17.56
C LEU A 95 9.18 6.45 -16.26
N LEU A 96 8.18 7.34 -16.09
CA LEU A 96 7.36 7.39 -14.87
C LEU A 96 6.56 6.11 -14.67
N LEU A 97 6.00 5.53 -15.74
CA LEU A 97 5.22 4.30 -15.66
C LEU A 97 6.10 3.06 -15.38
N GLU A 98 7.31 3.01 -15.90
CA GLU A 98 8.25 1.90 -15.72
C GLU A 98 9.04 1.99 -14.40
N ALA A 99 9.17 3.19 -13.82
CA ALA A 99 10.03 3.45 -12.68
C ALA A 99 9.72 2.61 -11.42
N PRO A 100 8.45 2.36 -11.01
CA PRO A 100 8.20 1.55 -9.82
C PRO A 100 8.80 0.13 -9.92
N ALA A 101 8.60 -0.53 -11.07
CA ALA A 101 9.15 -1.85 -11.31
C ALA A 101 10.69 -1.84 -11.34
N PHE A 102 11.30 -0.81 -11.94
CA PHE A 102 12.74 -0.65 -11.97
C PHE A 102 13.33 -0.38 -10.58
N VAL A 103 12.76 0.56 -9.83
CA VAL A 103 13.22 0.93 -8.46
C VAL A 103 13.13 -0.26 -7.51
N ALA A 104 12.11 -1.12 -7.65
CA ALA A 104 11.97 -2.33 -6.86
C ALA A 104 13.11 -3.34 -7.06
N THR A 105 13.84 -3.27 -8.17
CA THR A 105 15.03 -4.11 -8.43
C THR A 105 16.32 -3.54 -7.84
N GLN A 106 16.30 -2.28 -7.39
CA GLN A 106 17.46 -1.59 -6.82
C GLN A 106 17.55 -1.82 -5.30
N GLN A 107 18.74 -1.67 -4.73
CA GLN A 107 18.95 -1.85 -3.29
C GLN A 107 19.81 -0.73 -2.71
N GLY A 108 19.63 -0.50 -1.41
CA GLY A 108 20.48 0.42 -0.63
C GLY A 108 20.53 1.83 -1.21
N TYR A 109 21.75 2.35 -1.35
CA TYR A 109 22.00 3.71 -1.84
C TYR A 109 21.49 3.94 -3.27
N ASP A 110 21.64 2.96 -4.15
CA ASP A 110 21.18 3.09 -5.54
C ASP A 110 19.66 3.20 -5.62
N GLN A 111 18.93 2.47 -4.80
CA GLN A 111 17.47 2.59 -4.70
C GLN A 111 17.06 4.02 -4.29
N GLN A 112 17.65 4.55 -3.22
CA GLN A 112 17.36 5.92 -2.75
C GLN A 112 17.66 6.98 -3.80
N LYS A 113 18.78 6.82 -4.49
CA LYS A 113 19.20 7.70 -5.59
C LYS A 113 18.20 7.70 -6.75
N TRP A 114 17.68 6.51 -7.12
CA TRP A 114 16.68 6.40 -8.16
C TRP A 114 15.33 6.96 -7.73
N VAL A 115 14.89 6.71 -6.51
CA VAL A 115 13.68 7.36 -5.95
C VAL A 115 13.77 8.88 -6.13
N SER A 116 14.86 9.50 -5.66
CA SER A 116 15.04 10.96 -5.78
C SER A 116 15.04 11.45 -7.24
N ARG A 117 15.62 10.68 -8.17
CA ARG A 117 15.61 11.02 -9.60
C ARG A 117 14.21 10.97 -10.20
N ILE A 118 13.42 9.98 -9.80
CA ILE A 118 12.05 9.81 -10.29
C ILE A 118 11.13 10.88 -9.73
N ASP A 119 11.28 11.24 -8.45
CA ASP A 119 10.53 12.35 -7.83
C ASP A 119 10.78 13.68 -8.56
N ASN A 120 12.07 13.94 -8.91
CA ASN A 120 12.43 15.09 -9.72
C ASN A 120 11.81 15.04 -11.12
N LEU A 121 11.86 13.85 -11.76
CA LEU A 121 11.25 13.65 -13.09
C LEU A 121 9.73 13.91 -13.05
N TYR A 122 9.04 13.38 -12.05
CA TYR A 122 7.61 13.63 -11.84
C TYR A 122 7.34 15.13 -11.66
N THR A 123 8.11 15.80 -10.80
CA THR A 123 7.98 17.23 -10.56
C THR A 123 8.19 18.05 -11.83
N GLU A 124 9.22 17.77 -12.62
CA GLU A 124 9.45 18.42 -13.91
C GLU A 124 8.32 18.12 -14.90
N TYR A 125 7.83 16.87 -14.92
CA TYR A 125 6.74 16.46 -15.78
C TYR A 125 5.45 17.26 -15.51
N ILE A 126 5.00 17.30 -14.25
CA ILE A 126 3.81 18.06 -13.85
C ILE A 126 3.95 19.55 -14.19
N LYS A 127 5.09 20.17 -13.86
CA LYS A 127 5.34 21.59 -14.15
C LYS A 127 5.34 21.92 -15.65
N SER A 128 5.68 20.96 -16.49
CA SER A 128 5.74 21.14 -17.95
C SER A 128 4.40 20.96 -18.66
N ARG A 129 3.37 20.49 -17.94
CA ARG A 129 2.07 20.14 -18.53
C ARG A 129 0.99 21.13 -18.17
N LYS A 130 0.06 21.34 -19.09
CA LYS A 130 -1.25 21.92 -18.78
C LYS A 130 -2.17 20.79 -18.33
N LEU A 131 -2.96 21.02 -17.27
CA LEU A 131 -3.80 19.96 -16.69
C LEU A 131 -4.82 19.40 -17.71
N GLU A 132 -5.34 20.24 -18.62
CA GLU A 132 -6.25 19.83 -19.69
C GLU A 132 -5.64 18.76 -20.63
N GLN A 133 -4.32 18.71 -20.72
CA GLN A 133 -3.60 17.73 -21.54
C GLN A 133 -3.36 16.42 -20.80
N MET A 134 -3.73 16.35 -19.50
CA MET A 134 -3.51 15.20 -18.64
C MET A 134 -4.76 14.34 -18.47
N ILE A 135 -5.84 14.63 -19.19
CA ILE A 135 -7.04 13.79 -19.22
C ILE A 135 -6.77 12.61 -20.17
N THR A 136 -5.87 11.74 -19.78
CA THR A 136 -5.47 10.52 -20.50
C THR A 136 -5.21 9.40 -19.51
N GLU A 137 -5.36 8.15 -19.93
CA GLU A 137 -5.10 6.99 -19.10
C GLU A 137 -3.65 6.96 -18.56
N PRO A 138 -2.58 7.15 -19.39
CA PRO A 138 -1.22 7.16 -18.89
C PRO A 138 -0.96 8.27 -17.84
N ASP A 139 -1.53 9.46 -18.03
CA ASP A 139 -1.37 10.55 -17.06
C ASP A 139 -2.12 10.25 -15.76
N PHE A 140 -3.31 9.67 -15.83
CA PHE A 140 -4.03 9.25 -14.64
C PHE A 140 -3.26 8.18 -13.85
N MET A 141 -2.67 7.19 -14.53
CA MET A 141 -1.80 6.21 -13.88
C MET A 141 -0.61 6.87 -13.19
N ILE A 142 0.02 7.86 -13.82
CA ILE A 142 1.12 8.63 -13.22
C ILE A 142 0.62 9.38 -11.97
N LEU A 143 -0.54 10.02 -12.03
CA LEU A 143 -1.13 10.68 -10.85
C LEU A 143 -1.37 9.69 -9.71
N THR A 144 -1.92 8.51 -9.98
CA THR A 144 -2.16 7.50 -8.94
C THR A 144 -0.86 6.98 -8.29
N MET A 145 0.24 6.94 -9.04
CA MET A 145 1.54 6.47 -8.56
C MET A 145 2.29 7.52 -7.73
N TYR A 146 2.20 8.80 -8.12
CA TYR A 146 3.09 9.85 -7.59
C TYR A 146 2.38 10.96 -6.85
N HIS A 147 1.12 11.26 -7.18
CA HIS A 147 0.31 12.25 -6.49
C HIS A 147 -0.55 11.57 -5.42
N SER A 148 0.10 11.16 -4.33
CA SER A 148 -0.52 10.35 -3.27
C SER A 148 -1.04 11.17 -2.07
N GLN A 149 -0.79 12.47 -2.07
CA GLN A 149 -1.22 13.41 -1.02
C GLN A 149 -1.88 14.63 -1.65
N THR A 150 -2.76 15.25 -0.90
CA THR A 150 -3.41 16.51 -1.28
C THR A 150 -3.36 17.49 -0.11
N ASP A 151 -3.57 18.76 -0.39
CA ASP A 151 -3.64 19.83 0.61
C ASP A 151 -4.84 20.77 0.34
N LYS A 152 -4.85 21.91 1.04
CA LYS A 152 -5.96 22.88 0.94
C LYS A 152 -6.06 23.53 -0.46
N LYS A 153 -4.94 23.64 -1.17
CA LYS A 153 -4.85 24.37 -2.46
C LYS A 153 -4.16 23.51 -3.53
N ASP A 154 -4.62 22.29 -3.69
CA ASP A 154 -4.07 21.34 -4.65
C ASP A 154 -4.75 21.48 -6.01
N PRO A 155 -4.11 22.11 -6.99
CA PRO A 155 -4.71 22.36 -8.30
C PRO A 155 -4.95 21.06 -9.09
N ILE A 156 -4.16 20.01 -8.85
CA ILE A 156 -4.35 18.72 -9.52
C ILE A 156 -5.61 18.05 -8.98
N PHE A 157 -5.77 18.00 -7.65
CA PHE A 157 -6.96 17.45 -7.03
C PHE A 157 -8.23 18.18 -7.49
N ASP A 158 -8.21 19.51 -7.47
CA ASP A 158 -9.36 20.33 -7.87
C ASP A 158 -9.68 20.16 -9.35
N PHE A 159 -8.66 20.06 -10.21
CA PHE A 159 -8.85 19.80 -11.63
C PHE A 159 -9.48 18.43 -11.88
N VAL A 160 -8.99 17.37 -11.24
CA VAL A 160 -9.56 16.02 -11.38
C VAL A 160 -11.00 15.97 -10.85
N ALA A 161 -11.31 16.69 -9.75
CA ALA A 161 -12.66 16.79 -9.22
C ALA A 161 -13.64 17.42 -10.25
N ILE A 162 -13.26 18.53 -10.87
CA ILE A 162 -14.06 19.22 -11.89
C ILE A 162 -14.27 18.35 -13.14
N HIS A 163 -13.24 17.62 -13.55
CA HIS A 163 -13.24 16.79 -14.75
C HIS A 163 -13.47 15.30 -14.46
N PHE A 164 -14.07 14.98 -13.29
CA PHE A 164 -14.23 13.59 -12.81
C PHE A 164 -14.92 12.68 -13.84
N ASP A 165 -15.99 13.16 -14.49
CA ASP A 165 -16.72 12.35 -15.48
C ASP A 165 -15.84 11.99 -16.68
N GLN A 166 -14.93 12.88 -17.10
CA GLN A 166 -14.01 12.62 -18.20
C GLN A 166 -12.97 11.57 -17.81
N TYR A 167 -12.38 11.68 -16.61
CA TYR A 167 -11.49 10.65 -16.10
C TYR A 167 -12.20 9.32 -15.91
N ALA A 168 -13.40 9.32 -15.33
CA ALA A 168 -14.21 8.10 -15.16
C ALA A 168 -14.55 7.42 -16.50
N GLY A 169 -14.73 8.19 -17.57
CA GLY A 169 -14.94 7.66 -18.93
C GLY A 169 -13.71 6.99 -19.53
N ILE A 170 -12.51 7.38 -19.11
CA ILE A 170 -11.23 6.87 -19.63
C ILE A 170 -10.75 5.67 -18.80
N VAL A 171 -10.77 5.77 -17.45
CA VAL A 171 -10.15 4.78 -16.56
C VAL A 171 -11.17 3.94 -15.79
N GLY A 172 -12.44 4.19 -15.98
CA GLY A 172 -13.53 3.60 -15.21
C GLY A 172 -13.85 4.41 -13.94
N LYS A 173 -15.14 4.46 -13.58
CA LYS A 173 -15.62 5.21 -12.41
C LYS A 173 -14.97 4.72 -11.11
N GLU A 174 -14.81 3.42 -10.98
CA GLU A 174 -14.24 2.80 -9.76
C GLU A 174 -12.80 3.29 -9.49
N ALA A 175 -11.94 3.29 -10.52
CA ALA A 175 -10.56 3.77 -10.39
C ALA A 175 -10.50 5.26 -10.06
N GLY A 176 -11.31 6.09 -10.74
CA GLY A 176 -11.42 7.52 -10.46
C GLY A 176 -11.90 7.80 -9.04
N THR A 177 -12.94 7.07 -8.59
CA THR A 177 -13.47 7.17 -7.23
C THR A 177 -12.43 6.77 -6.19
N ALA A 178 -11.76 5.62 -6.35
CA ALA A 178 -10.75 5.14 -5.42
C ALA A 178 -9.60 6.16 -5.24
N TYR A 179 -9.13 6.76 -6.33
CA TYR A 179 -8.09 7.78 -6.29
C TYR A 179 -8.55 9.04 -5.54
N MET A 180 -9.66 9.64 -5.96
CA MET A 180 -10.14 10.92 -5.40
C MET A 180 -10.59 10.78 -3.96
N MET A 181 -11.36 9.73 -3.65
CA MET A 181 -11.82 9.42 -2.30
C MET A 181 -10.63 9.12 -1.38
N GLY A 182 -9.66 8.35 -1.87
CA GLY A 182 -8.43 8.04 -1.13
C GLY A 182 -7.65 9.30 -0.75
N LEU A 183 -7.48 10.26 -1.67
CA LEU A 183 -6.82 11.53 -1.38
C LEU A 183 -7.61 12.37 -0.38
N ASN A 184 -8.92 12.55 -0.62
CA ASN A 184 -9.78 13.36 0.22
C ASN A 184 -9.84 12.84 1.66
N ASN A 185 -10.09 11.54 1.83
CA ASN A 185 -10.25 10.94 3.14
C ASN A 185 -8.92 10.94 3.93
N ARG A 186 -7.79 10.64 3.27
CA ARG A 186 -6.48 10.76 3.92
C ARG A 186 -6.20 12.18 4.42
N TYR A 187 -6.54 13.19 3.64
CA TYR A 187 -6.33 14.59 4.03
C TYR A 187 -7.24 14.97 5.20
N ILE A 188 -8.53 14.59 5.20
CA ILE A 188 -9.44 14.77 6.33
C ILE A 188 -8.83 14.16 7.61
N ILE A 189 -8.41 12.90 7.57
CA ILE A 189 -7.80 12.21 8.72
C ILE A 189 -6.50 12.92 9.17
N GLN A 190 -5.69 13.39 8.25
CA GLN A 190 -4.47 14.13 8.56
C GLN A 190 -4.76 15.44 9.30
N LEU A 191 -5.78 16.20 8.87
CA LEU A 191 -6.24 17.40 9.56
C LEU A 191 -6.76 17.09 10.96
N CYS A 192 -7.58 16.03 11.10
CA CYS A 192 -8.10 15.57 12.40
C CYS A 192 -6.95 15.22 13.35
N LYS A 193 -5.94 14.46 12.90
CA LYS A 193 -4.76 14.11 13.71
C LYS A 193 -3.98 15.33 14.19
N LYS A 194 -3.90 16.38 13.36
CA LYS A 194 -3.27 17.67 13.73
C LYS A 194 -4.15 18.56 14.64
N GLY A 195 -5.43 18.23 14.80
CA GLY A 195 -6.41 19.06 15.49
C GLY A 195 -6.82 20.31 14.71
N ASP A 196 -6.71 20.26 13.39
CA ASP A 196 -7.09 21.33 12.48
C ASP A 196 -8.57 21.21 12.13
N LEU A 197 -9.38 22.15 12.60
CA LEU A 197 -10.83 22.17 12.38
C LEU A 197 -11.23 22.37 10.90
N SER A 198 -10.30 22.73 10.03
CA SER A 198 -10.56 22.84 8.60
C SER A 198 -10.90 21.48 7.94
N TYR A 199 -10.78 20.36 8.67
CA TYR A 199 -11.33 19.09 8.19
C TYR A 199 -12.83 19.16 7.90
N LYS A 200 -13.59 20.04 8.60
CA LYS A 200 -15.01 20.24 8.38
C LYS A 200 -15.29 20.88 7.02
N ASP A 201 -14.45 21.84 6.60
CA ASP A 201 -14.54 22.44 5.25
C ASP A 201 -14.31 21.36 4.19
N ARG A 202 -13.38 20.45 4.46
CA ARG A 202 -13.08 19.35 3.55
C ARG A 202 -14.21 18.31 3.48
N LEU A 203 -14.88 18.04 4.60
CA LEU A 203 -16.09 17.20 4.65
C LEU A 203 -17.23 17.79 3.82
N ALA A 204 -17.41 19.12 3.86
CA ALA A 204 -18.46 19.78 3.08
C ALA A 204 -18.33 19.55 1.55
N ARG A 205 -17.11 19.32 1.03
CA ARG A 205 -16.87 18.98 -0.36
C ARG A 205 -17.52 17.65 -0.80
N VAL A 206 -17.75 16.71 0.14
CA VAL A 206 -18.33 15.39 -0.16
C VAL A 206 -19.72 15.51 -0.80
N ASN A 207 -20.57 16.42 -0.29
CA ASN A 207 -21.88 16.71 -0.87
C ASN A 207 -21.85 17.94 -1.82
N GLY A 208 -20.69 18.56 -1.98
CA GLY A 208 -20.44 19.67 -2.90
C GLY A 208 -19.83 19.18 -4.22
N ASP A 209 -18.66 19.67 -4.51
CA ASP A 209 -17.95 19.41 -5.77
C ASP A 209 -17.44 17.97 -5.92
N LEU A 210 -17.37 17.19 -4.83
CA LEU A 210 -17.03 15.78 -4.85
C LEU A 210 -18.25 14.83 -4.87
N GLN A 211 -19.48 15.34 -4.98
CA GLN A 211 -20.69 14.50 -4.96
C GLN A 211 -20.64 13.35 -5.98
N LYS A 212 -20.13 13.59 -7.17
CA LYS A 212 -20.01 12.58 -8.23
C LYS A 212 -19.00 11.47 -7.87
N VAL A 213 -17.93 11.84 -7.17
CA VAL A 213 -16.90 10.90 -6.70
C VAL A 213 -17.50 9.90 -5.73
N TYR A 214 -18.36 10.36 -4.82
CA TYR A 214 -18.94 9.52 -3.77
C TYR A 214 -20.29 8.89 -4.16
N ALA A 215 -20.80 9.17 -5.37
CA ALA A 215 -22.09 8.65 -5.82
C ALA A 215 -22.10 7.11 -5.94
N GLY A 216 -23.08 6.48 -5.29
CA GLY A 216 -23.27 5.02 -5.33
C GLY A 216 -22.52 4.25 -4.24
N ILE A 217 -21.81 4.96 -3.34
CA ILE A 217 -21.18 4.34 -2.17
C ILE A 217 -22.21 4.23 -1.05
N SER A 218 -22.26 3.10 -0.35
CA SER A 218 -23.18 2.82 0.75
C SER A 218 -22.41 2.47 2.02
N PHE A 219 -22.94 2.92 3.15
CA PHE A 219 -22.43 2.64 4.50
C PHE A 219 -23.58 2.16 5.42
N GLY A 220 -24.28 1.12 5.00
CA GLY A 220 -25.45 0.63 5.70
C GLY A 220 -26.60 1.64 5.65
N SER A 221 -27.06 2.12 6.80
CA SER A 221 -28.12 3.14 6.90
C SER A 221 -27.57 4.57 6.89
N LEU A 222 -26.24 4.76 6.93
CA LEU A 222 -25.62 6.09 6.91
C LEU A 222 -25.49 6.61 5.49
N SER A 223 -25.72 7.90 5.31
CA SER A 223 -25.22 8.60 4.13
C SER A 223 -23.68 8.62 4.14
N VAL A 224 -23.09 8.79 2.95
CA VAL A 224 -21.61 8.88 2.80
C VAL A 224 -21.03 9.98 3.68
N LEU A 225 -21.66 11.16 3.69
CA LEU A 225 -21.18 12.28 4.50
C LEU A 225 -21.28 11.98 5.99
N GLU A 226 -22.35 11.36 6.46
CA GLU A 226 -22.50 10.98 7.87
C GLU A 226 -21.41 9.98 8.29
N ALA A 227 -21.19 8.94 7.48
CA ALA A 227 -20.17 7.94 7.78
C ALA A 227 -18.76 8.56 7.87
N ILE A 228 -18.36 9.38 6.88
CA ILE A 228 -17.04 10.03 6.88
C ILE A 228 -16.95 11.06 8.02
N THR A 229 -18.03 11.77 8.35
CA THR A 229 -18.06 12.73 9.46
C THR A 229 -17.85 12.02 10.80
N LEU A 230 -18.54 10.91 11.05
CA LEU A 230 -18.39 10.14 12.29
C LEU A 230 -16.95 9.62 12.46
N LEU A 231 -16.33 9.12 11.39
CA LEU A 231 -14.92 8.69 11.41
C LEU A 231 -13.95 9.85 11.62
N ALA A 232 -14.21 11.00 11.01
CA ALA A 232 -13.40 12.20 11.16
C ALA A 232 -13.49 12.77 12.59
N ASP A 233 -14.72 12.93 13.12
CA ASP A 233 -14.96 13.41 14.47
C ASP A 233 -14.40 12.45 15.53
N ALA A 234 -14.51 11.13 15.32
CA ALA A 234 -13.88 10.13 16.17
C ALA A 234 -12.36 10.30 16.15
N THR A 235 -11.74 10.41 14.97
CA THR A 235 -10.29 10.60 14.83
C THR A 235 -9.84 11.92 15.48
N TYR A 236 -10.58 13.01 15.27
CA TYR A 236 -10.28 14.29 15.90
C TYR A 236 -10.29 14.19 17.43
N SER A 237 -11.34 13.57 18.00
CA SER A 237 -11.50 13.36 19.43
C SER A 237 -10.39 12.47 20.00
N LEU A 238 -10.03 11.40 19.30
CA LEU A 238 -8.95 10.50 19.68
C LEU A 238 -7.62 11.25 19.89
N TYR A 239 -7.21 12.07 18.93
CA TYR A 239 -5.96 12.82 19.01
C TYR A 239 -6.04 14.08 19.87
N ARG A 240 -7.20 14.36 20.47
CA ARG A 240 -7.42 15.33 21.57
C ARG A 240 -7.57 14.64 22.92
N HIS A 241 -7.28 13.34 23.01
CA HIS A 241 -7.41 12.52 24.21
C HIS A 241 -8.82 12.57 24.83
N ASN A 242 -9.86 12.67 23.98
CA ASN A 242 -11.26 12.61 24.39
C ASN A 242 -11.85 11.23 24.02
N GLU A 243 -11.65 10.25 24.93
CA GLU A 243 -12.13 8.89 24.75
C GLU A 243 -13.66 8.83 24.58
N ASN A 244 -14.40 9.65 25.34
CA ASN A 244 -15.86 9.60 25.33
C ASN A 244 -16.43 9.95 23.96
N ASP A 245 -15.97 11.04 23.35
CA ASP A 245 -16.42 11.46 22.03
C ASP A 245 -15.94 10.49 20.94
N PHE A 246 -14.72 9.95 21.09
CA PHE A 246 -14.23 8.91 20.18
C PHE A 246 -15.18 7.72 20.14
N PHE A 247 -15.49 7.13 21.31
CA PHE A 247 -16.39 5.98 21.37
C PHE A 247 -17.82 6.32 20.96
N THR A 248 -18.31 7.52 21.31
CA THR A 248 -19.66 7.96 20.93
C THR A 248 -19.81 8.03 19.40
N ASN A 249 -18.82 8.56 18.69
CA ASN A 249 -18.86 8.64 17.23
C ASN A 249 -18.68 7.26 16.59
N MET A 250 -17.77 6.44 17.11
CA MET A 250 -17.59 5.08 16.59
C MET A 250 -18.78 4.16 16.83
N ASP A 251 -19.43 4.26 17.99
CA ASP A 251 -20.65 3.49 18.29
C ASP A 251 -21.78 3.85 17.30
N LYS A 252 -21.95 5.15 16.98
CA LYS A 252 -22.88 5.61 15.93
C LYS A 252 -22.50 5.08 14.54
N TYR A 253 -21.21 5.10 14.24
CA TYR A 253 -20.70 4.58 12.97
C TYR A 253 -21.02 3.09 12.82
N PHE A 254 -20.70 2.27 13.82
CA PHE A 254 -20.98 0.84 13.79
C PHE A 254 -22.47 0.53 13.77
N ALA A 255 -23.28 1.26 14.55
CA ALA A 255 -24.72 1.09 14.52
C ALA A 255 -25.33 1.39 13.15
N GLY A 256 -24.85 2.42 12.47
CA GLY A 256 -25.34 2.79 11.15
C GLY A 256 -24.78 1.91 10.02
N LYS A 257 -23.54 1.45 10.11
CA LYS A 257 -22.93 0.57 9.11
C LYS A 257 -23.45 -0.87 9.23
N GLY A 258 -23.81 -1.31 10.44
CA GLY A 258 -24.39 -2.63 10.71
C GLY A 258 -23.52 -3.77 10.20
N ASP A 259 -24.13 -4.76 9.54
CA ASP A 259 -23.43 -5.95 9.02
C ASP A 259 -22.46 -5.65 7.87
N GLN A 260 -22.52 -4.44 7.29
CA GLN A 260 -21.54 -4.00 6.29
C GLN A 260 -20.18 -3.62 6.91
N ALA A 261 -20.06 -3.59 8.24
CA ALA A 261 -18.77 -3.34 8.89
C ALA A 261 -17.78 -4.48 8.58
N ASP A 262 -16.68 -4.12 7.95
CA ASP A 262 -15.62 -5.04 7.58
C ASP A 262 -14.50 -5.11 8.65
N LEU A 263 -13.48 -5.91 8.38
CA LEU A 263 -12.36 -6.09 9.29
C LEU A 263 -11.63 -4.77 9.59
N ASN A 264 -11.43 -3.94 8.57
CA ASN A 264 -10.69 -2.68 8.72
C ASN A 264 -11.45 -1.64 9.53
N ASP A 265 -12.79 -1.67 9.48
CA ASP A 265 -13.62 -0.77 10.29
C ASP A 265 -13.39 -0.97 11.79
N TYR A 266 -13.10 -2.19 12.22
CA TYR A 266 -12.78 -2.49 13.62
C TYR A 266 -11.29 -2.32 13.93
N THR A 267 -10.41 -2.83 13.06
CA THR A 267 -8.98 -2.91 13.37
C THR A 267 -8.29 -1.56 13.35
N GLN A 268 -8.60 -0.71 12.37
CA GLN A 268 -7.95 0.59 12.24
C GLN A 268 -8.23 1.53 13.42
N PRO A 269 -9.49 1.72 13.89
CA PRO A 269 -9.75 2.53 15.08
C PRO A 269 -9.14 1.96 16.35
N LEU A 270 -9.13 0.63 16.52
CA LEU A 270 -8.47 -0.01 17.66
C LEU A 270 -6.96 0.24 17.66
N GLU A 271 -6.30 0.05 16.53
CA GLU A 271 -4.86 0.29 16.41
C GLU A 271 -4.50 1.77 16.65
N ASP A 272 -5.29 2.69 16.11
CA ASP A 272 -5.07 4.12 16.32
C ASP A 272 -5.32 4.51 17.79
N LEU A 273 -6.34 3.94 18.45
CA LEU A 273 -6.62 4.16 19.86
C LEU A 273 -5.47 3.67 20.78
N PHE A 274 -5.05 2.42 20.61
CA PHE A 274 -3.96 1.87 21.41
C PHE A 274 -2.63 2.62 21.18
N ARG A 275 -2.41 3.09 19.96
CA ARG A 275 -1.22 3.88 19.62
C ARG A 275 -1.27 5.29 20.24
N ALA A 276 -2.40 5.98 20.12
CA ALA A 276 -2.56 7.36 20.59
C ALA A 276 -2.42 7.48 22.12
N TYR A 277 -2.80 6.44 22.85
CA TYR A 277 -2.72 6.38 24.30
C TYR A 277 -1.54 5.52 24.80
N GLU A 278 -0.68 5.05 23.92
CA GLU A 278 0.46 4.18 24.29
C GLU A 278 0.03 2.98 25.15
N GLY A 279 -1.16 2.44 24.90
CA GLY A 279 -1.76 1.35 25.68
C GLY A 279 -2.22 1.73 27.09
N LYS A 280 -2.30 3.03 27.43
CA LYS A 280 -2.75 3.52 28.75
C LYS A 280 -4.15 4.11 28.65
N LEU A 281 -5.12 3.27 28.36
CA LEU A 281 -6.53 3.64 28.26
C LEU A 281 -7.21 3.65 29.63
N SER A 282 -8.38 4.31 29.73
CA SER A 282 -9.24 4.16 30.89
C SER A 282 -9.84 2.74 30.97
N GLU A 283 -10.21 2.28 32.17
CA GLU A 283 -10.88 0.98 32.34
C GLU A 283 -12.15 0.87 31.49
N ASN A 284 -12.90 1.97 31.38
CA ASN A 284 -14.08 2.04 30.52
C ASN A 284 -13.73 1.89 29.03
N ALA A 285 -12.64 2.50 28.57
CA ALA A 285 -12.18 2.38 27.19
C ALA A 285 -11.75 0.94 26.86
N TYR A 286 -11.00 0.29 27.75
CA TYR A 286 -10.68 -1.13 27.60
C TYR A 286 -11.94 -2.00 27.51
N SER A 287 -12.93 -1.73 28.36
CA SER A 287 -14.22 -2.45 28.34
C SER A 287 -14.95 -2.29 27.00
N LYS A 288 -14.95 -1.08 26.44
CA LYS A 288 -15.57 -0.78 25.13
C LYS A 288 -14.85 -1.41 23.94
N CYS A 289 -13.55 -1.65 24.04
CA CYS A 289 -12.78 -2.34 22.98
C CYS A 289 -13.13 -3.82 22.85
N ILE A 290 -13.53 -4.49 23.95
CA ILE A 290 -13.78 -5.94 23.97
C ILE A 290 -14.79 -6.37 22.88
N PRO A 291 -16.00 -5.79 22.75
CA PRO A 291 -16.95 -6.19 21.73
C PRO A 291 -16.44 -5.90 20.31
N TRP A 292 -15.68 -4.80 20.07
CA TRP A 292 -15.16 -4.49 18.75
C TRP A 292 -14.09 -5.51 18.33
N ILE A 293 -13.18 -5.88 19.26
CA ILE A 293 -12.19 -6.94 19.00
C ILE A 293 -12.90 -8.27 18.75
N GLY A 294 -13.96 -8.57 19.51
CA GLY A 294 -14.78 -9.77 19.31
C GLY A 294 -15.33 -9.82 17.87
N LYS A 295 -15.92 -8.74 17.40
CA LYS A 295 -16.45 -8.63 16.03
C LYS A 295 -15.36 -8.73 14.96
N ALA A 296 -14.20 -8.13 15.20
CA ALA A 296 -13.06 -8.29 14.31
C ALA A 296 -12.61 -9.76 14.21
N LEU A 297 -12.54 -10.47 15.33
CA LEU A 297 -12.12 -11.88 15.39
C LEU A 297 -13.08 -12.86 14.69
N GLU A 298 -14.34 -12.47 14.44
CA GLU A 298 -15.30 -13.24 13.63
C GLU A 298 -14.96 -13.20 12.13
N LYS A 299 -14.14 -12.25 11.67
CA LYS A 299 -13.78 -12.06 10.25
C LYS A 299 -12.56 -12.91 9.86
N GLU A 300 -12.43 -13.18 8.55
CA GLU A 300 -11.22 -13.81 8.02
C GLU A 300 -10.02 -12.86 8.05
N MET A 301 -8.88 -13.35 8.49
CA MET A 301 -7.66 -12.56 8.61
C MET A 301 -6.40 -13.44 8.68
N SER A 302 -5.24 -12.83 8.48
CA SER A 302 -3.95 -13.50 8.67
C SER A 302 -3.70 -13.91 10.12
N ALA A 303 -2.90 -14.96 10.33
CA ALA A 303 -2.49 -15.39 11.67
C ALA A 303 -1.81 -14.26 12.46
N GLN A 304 -1.03 -13.42 11.80
CA GLN A 304 -0.36 -12.26 12.42
C GLN A 304 -1.36 -11.26 13.00
N LEU A 305 -2.37 -10.86 12.21
CA LEU A 305 -3.39 -9.91 12.67
C LEU A 305 -4.25 -10.51 13.78
N ARG A 306 -4.65 -11.77 13.64
CA ARG A 306 -5.42 -12.49 14.67
C ARG A 306 -4.65 -12.58 15.99
N THR A 307 -3.36 -12.87 15.93
CA THR A 307 -2.49 -12.87 17.13
C THR A 307 -2.47 -11.49 17.80
N ARG A 308 -2.31 -10.41 17.02
CA ARG A 308 -2.31 -9.05 17.56
C ARG A 308 -3.65 -8.68 18.23
N LEU A 309 -4.77 -9.00 17.60
CA LEU A 309 -6.08 -8.75 18.17
C LEU A 309 -6.33 -9.55 19.45
N LEU A 310 -5.87 -10.80 19.52
CA LEU A 310 -5.97 -11.61 20.75
C LEU A 310 -5.08 -11.05 21.87
N VAL A 311 -3.90 -10.49 21.55
CA VAL A 311 -3.07 -9.78 22.53
C VAL A 311 -3.81 -8.54 23.05
N MET A 312 -4.39 -7.72 22.17
CA MET A 312 -5.19 -6.56 22.56
C MET A 312 -6.40 -6.98 23.42
N MET A 313 -7.08 -8.08 23.07
CA MET A 313 -8.18 -8.63 23.86
C MET A 313 -7.71 -9.03 25.26
N GLY A 314 -6.57 -9.71 25.37
CA GLY A 314 -5.96 -10.08 26.64
C GLY A 314 -5.65 -8.85 27.51
N GLN A 315 -5.07 -7.81 26.91
CA GLN A 315 -4.83 -6.52 27.59
C GLN A 315 -6.12 -5.88 28.08
N CYS A 316 -7.18 -5.86 27.27
CA CYS A 316 -8.49 -5.35 27.68
C CYS A 316 -9.03 -6.12 28.89
N PHE A 317 -8.97 -7.45 28.88
CA PHE A 317 -9.42 -8.26 30.00
C PHE A 317 -8.54 -8.06 31.26
N GLN A 318 -7.25 -7.92 31.11
CA GLN A 318 -6.33 -7.63 32.21
C GLN A 318 -6.68 -6.29 32.90
N HIS A 319 -6.83 -5.24 32.12
CA HIS A 319 -7.16 -3.90 32.66
C HIS A 319 -8.58 -3.78 33.20
N THR A 320 -9.48 -4.68 32.80
CA THR A 320 -10.84 -4.81 33.37
C THR A 320 -10.93 -5.90 34.44
N ARG A 321 -9.78 -6.35 34.98
CA ARG A 321 -9.65 -7.33 36.07
C ARG A 321 -10.27 -8.70 35.79
N GLN A 322 -10.43 -9.07 34.53
CA GLN A 322 -10.93 -10.38 34.11
C GLN A 322 -9.74 -11.32 33.81
N ILE A 323 -8.94 -11.63 34.84
CA ILE A 323 -7.64 -12.29 34.71
C ILE A 323 -7.71 -13.64 34.00
N ASP A 324 -8.72 -14.47 34.28
CA ASP A 324 -8.84 -15.77 33.61
C ASP A 324 -9.07 -15.63 32.11
N LYS A 325 -9.87 -14.64 31.67
CA LYS A 325 -10.10 -14.36 30.25
C LYS A 325 -8.87 -13.74 29.60
N ALA A 326 -8.14 -12.90 30.33
CA ALA A 326 -6.85 -12.37 29.85
C ALA A 326 -5.87 -13.50 29.55
N LYS A 327 -5.68 -14.40 30.52
CA LYS A 327 -4.83 -15.60 30.38
C LYS A 327 -5.26 -16.47 29.20
N GLN A 328 -6.55 -16.70 29.04
CA GLN A 328 -7.11 -17.48 27.94
C GLN A 328 -6.80 -16.82 26.58
N SER A 329 -6.98 -15.49 26.46
CA SER A 329 -6.71 -14.74 25.24
C SER A 329 -5.22 -14.76 24.88
N PHE A 330 -4.32 -14.58 25.86
CA PHE A 330 -2.89 -14.63 25.60
C PHE A 330 -2.41 -16.03 25.20
N ASN A 331 -2.93 -17.10 25.85
CA ASN A 331 -2.62 -18.48 25.47
C ASN A 331 -3.09 -18.77 24.02
N GLN A 332 -4.29 -18.33 23.67
CA GLN A 332 -4.79 -18.47 22.29
C GLN A 332 -3.93 -17.68 21.30
N ALA A 333 -3.51 -16.47 21.65
CA ALA A 333 -2.58 -15.66 20.83
C ALA A 333 -1.26 -16.41 20.61
N PHE A 334 -0.72 -17.05 21.65
CA PHE A 334 0.53 -17.82 21.55
C PHE A 334 0.38 -19.00 20.58
N LEU A 335 -0.71 -19.75 20.68
CA LEU A 335 -0.97 -20.90 19.78
C LEU A 335 -1.11 -20.43 18.30
N ILE A 336 -1.86 -19.37 18.05
CA ILE A 336 -2.04 -18.85 16.68
C ILE A 336 -0.73 -18.28 16.14
N SER A 337 0.11 -17.68 16.97
CA SER A 337 1.40 -17.12 16.54
C SER A 337 2.31 -18.14 15.87
N ALA A 338 2.17 -19.44 16.19
CA ALA A 338 2.93 -20.51 15.56
C ALA A 338 2.72 -20.62 14.03
N GLN A 339 1.60 -20.10 13.53
CA GLN A 339 1.24 -20.08 12.10
C GLN A 339 1.83 -18.89 11.34
N ILE A 340 2.55 -17.97 12.01
CA ILE A 340 3.17 -16.80 11.39
C ILE A 340 4.44 -17.25 10.65
N GLU A 341 4.46 -17.08 9.33
CA GLU A 341 5.57 -17.50 8.47
C GLU A 341 6.86 -16.70 8.74
N ASN A 342 6.74 -15.39 8.96
CA ASN A 342 7.89 -14.54 9.25
C ASN A 342 8.41 -14.83 10.68
N GLU A 343 9.56 -15.48 10.76
CA GLU A 343 10.17 -15.90 12.02
C GLU A 343 10.46 -14.76 13.00
N MET A 344 10.96 -13.64 12.49
CA MET A 344 11.28 -12.47 13.33
C MET A 344 10.01 -11.89 13.97
N GLN A 345 8.95 -11.73 13.19
CA GLN A 345 7.65 -11.25 13.70
C GLN A 345 7.01 -12.24 14.67
N ARG A 346 7.12 -13.53 14.39
CA ARG A 346 6.64 -14.60 15.29
C ARG A 346 7.33 -14.51 16.65
N ILE A 347 8.66 -14.43 16.67
CA ILE A 347 9.45 -14.36 17.92
C ILE A 347 9.09 -13.09 18.71
N GLN A 348 8.99 -11.93 18.05
CA GLN A 348 8.62 -10.67 18.71
C GLN A 348 7.24 -10.76 19.38
N LEU A 349 6.23 -11.26 18.67
CA LEU A 349 4.88 -11.41 19.24
C LEU A 349 4.86 -12.42 20.39
N GLN A 350 5.56 -13.54 20.28
CA GLN A 350 5.65 -14.53 21.37
C GLN A 350 6.34 -13.97 22.62
N GLN A 351 7.34 -13.10 22.47
CA GLN A 351 7.95 -12.40 23.59
C GLN A 351 6.97 -11.47 24.30
N ILE A 352 6.21 -10.66 23.53
CA ILE A 352 5.17 -9.78 24.07
C ILE A 352 4.12 -10.59 24.83
N ILE A 353 3.67 -11.72 24.28
CA ILE A 353 2.66 -12.57 24.90
C ILE A 353 3.19 -13.16 26.22
N LYS A 354 4.44 -13.67 26.25
CA LYS A 354 5.06 -14.18 27.47
C LYS A 354 5.14 -13.11 28.57
N GLN A 355 5.65 -11.93 28.23
CA GLN A 355 5.70 -10.81 29.16
C GLN A 355 4.31 -10.42 29.69
N SER A 356 3.28 -10.46 28.83
CA SER A 356 1.91 -10.19 29.26
C SER A 356 1.36 -11.25 30.22
N LEU A 357 1.71 -12.55 30.00
CA LEU A 357 1.33 -13.66 30.90
C LEU A 357 2.05 -13.57 32.24
N ASP A 358 3.34 -13.19 32.23
CA ASP A 358 4.15 -13.06 33.45
C ASP A 358 3.69 -11.85 34.32
N ASN A 359 3.00 -10.89 33.74
CA ASN A 359 2.47 -9.68 34.42
C ASN A 359 0.99 -9.82 34.83
N LEU A 360 0.35 -10.98 34.70
CA LEU A 360 -0.99 -11.25 35.19
C LEU A 360 -0.99 -11.64 36.66
#